data_fddfd06d94df18d483513ef9134d348b
#
_entry.id   fddfd06d94df18d483513ef9134d348b
#
_cell.length_a   1.000
_cell.length_b   1.000
_cell.length_c   1.000
_cell.angle_alpha   90.00
_cell.angle_beta   90.00
_cell.angle_gamma   90.00
#
_symmetry.space_group_name_H-M   'P 1'
#
loop_
_entity.id
_entity.type
_entity.pdbx_description
1 polymer ?
#
loop_
_entity_poly.entity_id
_entity_poly.type
_entity_poly.pdbx_seq_one_letter_code
_entity_poly.pdbx_strand_id
1 'polypeptide(L)'
;MKKLNLIIGFVLLASTFSFAQGTLSNGGKQLNAGVGFSDWGVPIYVGLDFGVHRDITIGPRLSFRNYSYTRSNYKYKQNLTVLSFNGNYHFNSLLNLPSPWDVYSGLTLGYYFWSEAKSSNGGIYEGNSSEIGLDFQIGGRYFFNDQFGINLELGGGHEAGGRFGITYKF
;
A
#
# COMPACT_ATOMS: atom_id res chain seq x y z
N MET A 1 -24.95 -24.10 18.30
CA MET A 1 -25.80 -22.92 18.61
C MET A 1 -24.96 -21.77 19.18
N LYS A 2 -24.06 -21.96 20.15
CA LYS A 2 -23.25 -20.84 20.72
C LYS A 2 -22.35 -20.11 19.72
N LYS A 3 -21.75 -20.81 18.74
CA LYS A 3 -20.91 -20.21 17.70
C LYS A 3 -21.70 -19.37 16.68
N LEU A 4 -22.93 -19.74 16.39
CA LEU A 4 -23.82 -19.00 15.49
C LEU A 4 -24.28 -17.68 16.12
N ASN A 5 -24.56 -17.68 17.42
CA ASN A 5 -24.94 -16.46 18.16
C ASN A 5 -23.77 -15.48 18.27
N LEU A 6 -22.51 -15.97 18.30
CA LEU A 6 -21.33 -15.10 18.32
C LEU A 6 -21.14 -14.39 16.97
N ILE A 7 -21.38 -15.10 15.84
CA ILE A 7 -21.29 -14.52 14.49
C ILE A 7 -22.42 -13.51 14.27
N ILE A 8 -23.64 -13.79 14.73
CA ILE A 8 -24.78 -12.87 14.65
C ILE A 8 -24.53 -11.63 15.53
N GLY A 9 -23.95 -11.80 16.72
CA GLY A 9 -23.54 -10.69 17.59
C GLY A 9 -22.47 -9.80 16.96
N PHE A 10 -21.52 -10.38 16.25
CA PHE A 10 -20.46 -9.63 15.55
C PHE A 10 -21.02 -8.86 14.33
N VAL A 11 -21.97 -9.45 13.60
CA VAL A 11 -22.66 -8.79 12.47
C VAL A 11 -23.56 -7.65 12.93
N LEU A 12 -24.22 -7.78 14.10
CA LEU A 12 -25.08 -6.73 14.66
C LEU A 12 -24.29 -5.56 15.27
N LEU A 13 -23.06 -5.79 15.76
CA LEU A 13 -22.15 -4.73 16.20
C LEU A 13 -21.55 -3.91 15.04
N ALA A 14 -21.55 -4.46 13.82
CA ALA A 14 -21.10 -3.78 12.62
C ALA A 14 -22.13 -2.79 12.03
N SER A 15 -23.32 -2.68 12.59
CA SER A 15 -24.44 -1.89 12.03
C SER A 15 -24.62 -0.48 12.59
N THR A 16 -23.67 0.06 13.37
CA THR A 16 -23.62 1.50 13.65
C THR A 16 -22.93 2.20 12.47
N PHE A 17 -23.65 2.36 11.36
CA PHE A 17 -23.18 3.12 10.21
C PHE A 17 -23.14 4.61 10.57
N SER A 18 -22.03 5.06 11.09
CA SER A 18 -21.59 6.44 10.91
C SER A 18 -21.31 6.60 9.40
N PHE A 19 -21.73 7.70 8.80
CA PHE A 19 -21.49 7.96 7.37
C PHE A 19 -20.00 8.26 7.17
N ALA A 20 -19.19 7.21 7.04
CA ALA A 20 -17.77 7.31 6.77
C ALA A 20 -17.57 8.09 5.46
N GLN A 21 -16.81 9.18 5.48
CA GLN A 21 -16.40 9.85 4.25
C GLN A 21 -15.33 9.00 3.57
N GLY A 22 -15.61 8.46 2.37
CA GLY A 22 -14.67 7.63 1.62
C GLY A 22 -13.35 8.34 1.33
N THR A 23 -13.41 9.56 0.77
CA THR A 23 -12.22 10.36 0.45
C THR A 23 -11.67 11.13 1.66
N LEU A 24 -10.38 11.44 1.61
CA LEU A 24 -9.73 12.30 2.58
C LEU A 24 -10.07 13.77 2.29
N SER A 25 -10.57 14.50 3.28
CA SER A 25 -10.86 15.92 3.13
C SER A 25 -9.60 16.74 2.89
N ASN A 26 -9.75 17.94 2.32
CA ASN A 26 -8.64 18.90 2.19
C ASN A 26 -8.06 19.24 3.58
N GLY A 27 -6.75 19.12 3.72
CA GLY A 27 -6.04 19.25 5.00
C GLY A 27 -6.07 18.00 5.90
N GLY A 28 -6.88 16.98 5.55
CA GLY A 28 -6.93 15.71 6.26
C GLY A 28 -5.63 14.91 6.10
N LYS A 29 -5.40 14.01 7.05
CA LYS A 29 -4.22 13.13 7.07
C LYS A 29 -4.65 11.68 7.23
N GLN A 30 -3.94 10.77 6.59
CA GLN A 30 -4.26 9.36 6.61
C GLN A 30 -2.98 8.52 6.64
N LEU A 31 -2.91 7.58 7.56
CA LEU A 31 -1.88 6.57 7.64
C LEU A 31 -2.32 5.32 6.88
N ASN A 32 -1.42 4.74 6.11
CA ASN A 32 -1.62 3.44 5.46
C ASN A 32 -0.47 2.52 5.86
N ALA A 33 -0.77 1.27 6.21
CA ALA A 33 0.24 0.29 6.53
C ALA A 33 -0.22 -1.11 6.12
N GLY A 34 0.70 -1.97 5.70
CA GLY A 34 0.33 -3.31 5.27
C GLY A 34 1.47 -4.08 4.65
N VAL A 35 1.09 -5.09 3.90
CA VAL A 35 1.97 -5.98 3.17
C VAL A 35 1.62 -5.94 1.69
N GLY A 36 2.56 -6.35 0.85
CA GLY A 36 2.32 -6.45 -0.59
C GLY A 36 2.86 -7.74 -1.17
N PHE A 37 2.74 -7.84 -2.47
CA PHE A 37 3.36 -8.86 -3.30
C PHE A 37 3.91 -8.18 -4.55
N SER A 38 5.09 -8.59 -4.98
CA SER A 38 5.72 -8.05 -6.19
C SER A 38 6.68 -9.07 -6.78
N ASP A 39 7.20 -8.78 -7.96
CA ASP A 39 8.24 -9.59 -8.61
C ASP A 39 9.50 -9.69 -7.75
N TRP A 40 9.71 -8.75 -6.83
CA TRP A 40 10.87 -8.69 -5.94
C TRP A 40 10.56 -9.10 -4.50
N GLY A 41 9.49 -9.91 -4.28
CA GLY A 41 9.15 -10.49 -3.00
C GLY A 41 7.98 -9.80 -2.29
N VAL A 42 7.90 -9.98 -0.97
CA VAL A 42 6.79 -9.51 -0.14
C VAL A 42 7.23 -8.25 0.63
N PRO A 43 6.83 -7.04 0.17
CA PRO A 43 7.10 -5.81 0.91
C PRO A 43 6.18 -5.68 2.14
N ILE A 44 6.72 -5.12 3.20
CA ILE A 44 5.96 -4.41 4.22
C ILE A 44 6.03 -2.92 3.93
N TYR A 45 4.98 -2.17 4.17
CA TYR A 45 4.98 -0.74 3.89
C TYR A 45 4.25 0.08 4.95
N VAL A 46 4.63 1.34 5.04
CA VAL A 46 3.93 2.40 5.74
C VAL A 46 3.93 3.66 4.89
N GLY A 47 2.84 4.39 4.85
CA GLY A 47 2.71 5.63 4.09
C GLY A 47 1.77 6.61 4.76
N LEU A 48 1.96 7.88 4.45
CA LEU A 48 1.09 8.98 4.88
C LEU A 48 0.52 9.66 3.66
N ASP A 49 -0.80 9.83 3.61
CA ASP A 49 -1.47 10.63 2.59
C ASP A 49 -1.99 11.93 3.21
N PHE A 50 -1.82 13.01 2.49
CA PHE A 50 -2.33 14.35 2.82
C PHE A 50 -3.35 14.78 1.76
N GLY A 51 -4.54 15.14 2.17
CA GLY A 51 -5.55 15.72 1.30
C GLY A 51 -5.15 17.14 0.90
N VAL A 52 -4.73 17.34 -0.34
CA VAL A 52 -4.37 18.66 -0.88
C VAL A 52 -5.49 19.28 -1.71
N HIS A 53 -6.43 18.46 -2.13
CA HIS A 53 -7.66 18.84 -2.82
C HIS A 53 -8.75 17.82 -2.49
N ARG A 54 -10.01 18.17 -2.73
CA ARG A 54 -11.16 17.27 -2.52
C ARG A 54 -10.99 15.88 -3.14
N ASP A 55 -10.36 15.83 -4.29
CA ASP A 55 -10.16 14.61 -5.08
C ASP A 55 -8.67 14.25 -5.26
N ILE A 56 -7.75 14.88 -4.51
CA ILE A 56 -6.32 14.64 -4.68
C ILE A 56 -5.65 14.47 -3.32
N THR A 57 -4.90 13.38 -3.20
CA THR A 57 -3.98 13.16 -2.08
C THR A 57 -2.56 13.01 -2.58
N ILE A 58 -1.60 13.44 -1.76
CA ILE A 58 -0.17 13.24 -1.98
C ILE A 58 0.47 12.74 -0.69
N GLY A 59 1.60 12.03 -0.80
CA GLY A 59 2.32 11.68 0.42
C GLY A 59 3.48 10.72 0.27
N PRO A 60 4.35 10.66 1.30
CA PRO A 60 5.47 9.74 1.33
C PRO A 60 5.03 8.31 1.67
N ARG A 61 5.81 7.36 1.16
CA ARG A 61 5.70 5.94 1.49
C ARG A 61 7.08 5.34 1.65
N LEU A 62 7.24 4.51 2.66
CA LEU A 62 8.42 3.69 2.89
C LEU A 62 8.02 2.22 2.79
N SER A 63 8.80 1.43 2.08
CA SER A 63 8.63 -0.02 2.06
C SER A 63 9.97 -0.74 2.20
N PHE A 64 9.90 -1.96 2.74
CA PHE A 64 11.04 -2.82 2.94
C PHE A 64 10.70 -4.27 2.58
N ARG A 65 11.65 -4.97 1.95
CA ARG A 65 11.54 -6.40 1.65
C ARG A 65 12.89 -7.08 1.53
N ASN A 66 12.86 -8.40 1.71
CA ASN A 66 13.99 -9.27 1.40
C ASN A 66 13.74 -9.90 0.03
N TYR A 67 14.72 -9.81 -0.84
CA TYR A 67 14.72 -10.45 -2.15
C TYR A 67 15.76 -11.55 -2.19
N SER A 68 15.38 -12.73 -2.68
CA SER A 68 16.27 -13.87 -2.81
C SER A 68 16.12 -14.51 -4.18
N TYR A 69 17.22 -14.73 -4.85
CA TYR A 69 17.24 -15.42 -6.14
C TYR A 69 18.34 -16.47 -6.18
N THR A 70 18.20 -17.45 -7.07
CA THR A 70 19.19 -18.51 -7.27
C THR A 70 19.81 -18.38 -8.65
N ARG A 71 21.13 -18.35 -8.71
CA ARG A 71 21.91 -18.34 -9.96
C ARG A 71 23.07 -19.34 -9.85
N SER A 72 23.24 -20.20 -10.84
CA SER A 72 24.33 -21.19 -10.89
C SER A 72 24.48 -22.01 -9.60
N ASN A 73 23.38 -22.50 -9.01
CA ASN A 73 23.32 -23.25 -7.75
C ASN A 73 23.66 -22.47 -6.47
N TYR A 74 23.91 -21.18 -6.55
CA TYR A 74 24.12 -20.30 -5.39
C TYR A 74 22.90 -19.45 -5.11
N LYS A 75 22.54 -19.36 -3.83
CA LYS A 75 21.46 -18.48 -3.36
C LYS A 75 22.01 -17.12 -2.99
N TYR A 76 21.45 -16.08 -3.60
CA TYR A 76 21.78 -14.68 -3.36
C TYR A 76 20.65 -14.01 -2.59
N LYS A 77 21.00 -13.11 -1.69
CA LYS A 77 20.06 -12.31 -0.91
C LYS A 77 20.42 -10.86 -1.02
N GLN A 78 19.42 -10.02 -1.28
CA GLN A 78 19.48 -8.57 -1.22
C GLN A 78 18.31 -8.03 -0.42
N ASN A 79 18.49 -6.89 0.22
CA ASN A 79 17.39 -6.13 0.80
C ASN A 79 17.05 -4.98 -0.13
N LEU A 80 15.76 -4.72 -0.28
CA LEU A 80 15.26 -3.55 -1.00
C LEU A 80 14.49 -2.67 -0.03
N THR A 81 14.93 -1.42 0.09
CA THR A 81 14.20 -0.35 0.77
C THR A 81 13.78 0.67 -0.28
N VAL A 82 12.51 1.03 -0.31
CA VAL A 82 11.99 2.05 -1.24
C VAL A 82 11.44 3.22 -0.45
N LEU A 83 12.01 4.40 -0.69
CA LEU A 83 11.43 5.67 -0.26
C LEU A 83 10.75 6.30 -1.47
N SER A 84 9.46 6.52 -1.37
CA SER A 84 8.67 7.03 -2.49
C SER A 84 7.70 8.13 -2.07
N PHE A 85 7.23 8.86 -3.07
CA PHE A 85 6.20 9.88 -2.94
C PHE A 85 5.09 9.59 -3.97
N ASN A 86 3.87 9.46 -3.50
CA ASN A 86 2.71 9.17 -4.33
C ASN A 86 1.78 10.37 -4.47
N GLY A 87 1.14 10.47 -5.62
CA GLY A 87 0.03 11.38 -5.88
C GLY A 87 -1.15 10.58 -6.43
N ASN A 88 -2.32 10.70 -5.81
CA ASN A 88 -3.52 9.96 -6.19
C ASN A 88 -4.67 10.91 -6.51
N TYR A 89 -5.40 10.59 -7.57
CA TYR A 89 -6.69 11.17 -7.90
C TYR A 89 -7.81 10.20 -7.48
N HIS A 90 -8.77 10.71 -6.71
CA HIS A 90 -9.91 9.96 -6.18
C HIS A 90 -11.14 10.17 -7.05
N PHE A 91 -11.73 9.09 -7.52
CA PHE A 91 -12.86 9.12 -8.46
C PHE A 91 -14.23 9.25 -7.77
N ASN A 92 -14.26 9.38 -6.45
CA ASN A 92 -15.50 9.39 -5.67
C ASN A 92 -16.48 10.47 -6.13
N SER A 93 -16.01 11.70 -6.34
CA SER A 93 -16.83 12.81 -6.81
C SER A 93 -17.31 12.59 -8.25
N LEU A 94 -16.46 12.04 -9.10
CA LEU A 94 -16.76 11.80 -10.51
C LEU A 94 -17.77 10.67 -10.70
N LEU A 95 -17.64 9.59 -9.92
CA LEU A 95 -18.46 8.39 -10.04
C LEU A 95 -19.64 8.36 -9.05
N ASN A 96 -19.80 9.39 -8.21
CA ASN A 96 -20.80 9.47 -7.13
C ASN A 96 -20.79 8.20 -6.26
N LEU A 97 -19.59 7.76 -5.84
CA LEU A 97 -19.46 6.55 -5.04
C LEU A 97 -20.04 6.75 -3.64
N PRO A 98 -20.71 5.71 -3.09
CA PRO A 98 -21.24 5.78 -1.74
C PRO A 98 -20.11 5.90 -0.71
N SER A 99 -20.43 6.54 0.39
CA SER A 99 -19.54 7.05 1.41
C SER A 99 -18.48 6.09 1.95
N PRO A 100 -18.67 4.79 2.20
CA PRO A 100 -17.59 3.96 2.75
C PRO A 100 -16.50 3.60 1.72
N TRP A 101 -16.74 3.83 0.44
CA TRP A 101 -15.81 3.49 -0.64
C TRP A 101 -14.94 4.67 -1.04
N ASP A 102 -13.70 4.38 -1.37
CA ASP A 102 -12.75 5.29 -1.98
C ASP A 102 -12.00 4.56 -3.09
N VAL A 103 -12.11 5.04 -4.32
CA VAL A 103 -11.41 4.47 -5.49
C VAL A 103 -10.52 5.53 -6.09
N TYR A 104 -9.28 5.18 -6.34
CA TYR A 104 -8.28 6.12 -6.81
C TYR A 104 -7.34 5.48 -7.84
N SER A 105 -6.68 6.34 -8.61
CA SER A 105 -5.47 6.00 -9.35
C SER A 105 -4.42 7.09 -9.18
N GLY A 106 -3.17 6.75 -9.44
CA GLY A 106 -2.11 7.70 -9.23
C GLY A 106 -0.76 7.25 -9.75
N LEU A 107 0.23 8.07 -9.44
CA LEU A 107 1.63 7.84 -9.75
C LEU A 107 2.45 7.84 -8.48
N THR A 108 3.48 7.03 -8.47
CA THR A 108 4.49 6.96 -7.40
C THR A 108 5.87 7.13 -8.00
N LEU A 109 6.60 8.13 -7.55
CA LEU A 109 8.03 8.30 -7.81
C LEU A 109 8.79 7.80 -6.60
N GLY A 110 9.72 6.87 -6.79
CA GLY A 110 10.47 6.25 -5.72
C GLY A 110 11.95 6.14 -6.00
N TYR A 111 12.75 6.11 -4.94
CA TYR A 111 14.14 5.69 -4.98
C TYR A 111 14.26 4.31 -4.35
N TYR A 112 14.80 3.38 -5.11
CA TYR A 112 14.93 1.96 -4.79
C TYR A 112 16.36 1.71 -4.30
N PHE A 113 16.54 1.56 -2.99
CA PHE A 113 17.83 1.30 -2.37
C PHE A 113 18.06 -0.21 -2.29
N TRP A 114 18.94 -0.73 -3.13
CA TRP A 114 19.37 -2.11 -3.07
C TRP A 114 20.61 -2.27 -2.20
N SER A 115 20.59 -3.24 -1.27
CA SER A 115 21.79 -3.63 -0.54
C SER A 115 22.74 -4.42 -1.45
N GLU A 116 23.97 -4.65 -1.01
CA GLU A 116 24.87 -5.60 -1.65
C GLU A 116 24.27 -7.00 -1.73
N ALA A 117 24.50 -7.69 -2.84
CA ALA A 117 24.08 -9.08 -3.02
C ALA A 117 25.06 -10.01 -2.27
N LYS A 118 24.57 -10.70 -1.24
CA LYS A 118 25.35 -11.68 -0.46
C LYS A 118 25.04 -13.09 -0.92
N SER A 119 26.08 -13.83 -1.30
CA SER A 119 25.99 -15.25 -1.61
C SER A 119 25.97 -16.11 -0.33
N SER A 120 25.38 -17.29 -0.43
CA SER A 120 25.45 -18.30 0.66
C SER A 120 26.88 -18.71 1.02
N ASN A 121 27.87 -18.48 0.17
CA ASN A 121 29.30 -18.76 0.38
C ASN A 121 30.08 -17.56 0.94
N GLY A 122 29.41 -16.45 1.31
CA GLY A 122 30.05 -15.26 1.87
C GLY A 122 30.67 -14.31 0.85
N GLY A 123 30.58 -14.60 -0.46
CA GLY A 123 31.05 -13.69 -1.52
C GLY A 123 30.06 -12.54 -1.76
N ILE A 124 30.59 -11.36 -2.10
CA ILE A 124 29.82 -10.21 -2.58
C ILE A 124 29.80 -10.28 -4.11
N TYR A 125 28.64 -10.06 -4.70
CA TYR A 125 28.45 -10.10 -6.14
C TYR A 125 27.67 -8.87 -6.61
N GLU A 126 27.81 -8.53 -7.89
CA GLU A 126 26.96 -7.54 -8.54
C GLU A 126 25.51 -8.04 -8.54
N GLY A 127 24.65 -7.33 -7.83
CA GLY A 127 23.21 -7.53 -7.77
C GLY A 127 22.47 -6.39 -8.47
N ASN A 128 21.22 -6.17 -8.09
CA ASN A 128 20.46 -5.01 -8.54
C ASN A 128 21.07 -3.73 -7.98
N SER A 129 21.13 -2.69 -8.81
CA SER A 129 21.64 -1.36 -8.44
C SER A 129 20.52 -0.45 -7.99
N SER A 130 20.86 0.48 -7.09
CA SER A 130 19.91 1.50 -6.64
C SER A 130 19.57 2.50 -7.74
N GLU A 131 18.29 2.79 -7.92
CA GLU A 131 17.81 3.65 -9.01
C GLU A 131 16.49 4.36 -8.67
N ILE A 132 16.12 5.33 -9.50
CA ILE A 132 14.81 5.99 -9.46
C ILE A 132 13.84 5.18 -10.30
N GLY A 133 12.64 4.95 -9.77
CA GLY A 133 11.55 4.29 -10.47
C GLY A 133 10.26 5.11 -10.45
N LEU A 134 9.48 4.96 -11.51
CA LEU A 134 8.14 5.52 -11.64
C LEU A 134 7.15 4.37 -11.79
N ASP A 135 6.14 4.36 -10.93
CA ASP A 135 5.05 3.40 -10.96
C ASP A 135 3.71 4.11 -11.09
N PHE A 136 2.77 3.45 -11.73
CA PHE A 136 1.37 3.83 -11.66
C PHE A 136 0.63 2.87 -10.74
N GLN A 137 -0.45 3.34 -10.10
CA GLN A 137 -1.30 2.52 -9.25
C GLN A 137 -2.78 2.80 -9.48
N ILE A 138 -3.58 1.77 -9.22
CA ILE A 138 -5.02 1.86 -9.01
C ILE A 138 -5.34 1.19 -7.69
N GLY A 139 -6.20 1.80 -6.89
CA GLY A 139 -6.52 1.27 -5.57
C GLY A 139 -7.95 1.56 -5.15
N GLY A 140 -8.35 0.82 -4.14
CA GLY A 140 -9.62 1.00 -3.46
C GLY A 140 -9.44 0.91 -1.96
N ARG A 141 -10.27 1.67 -1.25
CA ARG A 141 -10.37 1.62 0.21
C ARG A 141 -11.83 1.39 0.59
N TYR A 142 -12.02 0.69 1.68
CA TYR A 142 -13.33 0.55 2.31
C TYR A 142 -13.21 0.92 3.79
N PHE A 143 -13.97 1.92 4.21
CA PHE A 143 -13.97 2.41 5.58
C PHE A 143 -15.11 1.78 6.38
N PHE A 144 -14.78 1.17 7.52
CA PHE A 144 -15.75 0.60 8.46
C PHE A 144 -16.41 1.68 9.30
N ASN A 145 -15.71 2.78 9.53
CA ASN A 145 -16.16 3.99 10.20
C ASN A 145 -15.41 5.21 9.62
N ASP A 146 -15.59 6.40 10.18
CA ASP A 146 -15.00 7.65 9.69
C ASP A 146 -13.47 7.64 9.65
N GLN A 147 -12.82 6.79 10.43
CA GLN A 147 -11.37 6.78 10.60
C GLN A 147 -10.71 5.51 10.06
N PHE A 148 -11.29 4.33 10.31
CA PHE A 148 -10.63 3.06 10.07
C PHE A 148 -11.17 2.31 8.86
N GLY A 149 -10.28 1.81 8.03
CA GLY A 149 -10.62 1.04 6.83
C GLY A 149 -9.52 0.08 6.43
N ILE A 150 -9.77 -0.60 5.32
CA ILE A 150 -8.80 -1.43 4.61
C ILE A 150 -8.51 -0.82 3.25
N ASN A 151 -7.34 -1.12 2.71
CA ASN A 151 -6.94 -0.71 1.37
C ASN A 151 -6.43 -1.89 0.55
N LEU A 152 -6.67 -1.82 -0.75
CA LEU A 152 -6.10 -2.70 -1.76
C LEU A 152 -5.59 -1.82 -2.90
N GLU A 153 -4.36 -2.04 -3.32
CA GLU A 153 -3.71 -1.31 -4.41
C GLU A 153 -3.01 -2.29 -5.34
N LEU A 154 -3.17 -2.09 -6.63
CA LEU A 154 -2.42 -2.78 -7.68
C LEU A 154 -1.64 -1.75 -8.47
N GLY A 155 -0.46 -2.10 -8.91
CA GLY A 155 0.40 -1.18 -9.64
C GLY A 155 1.38 -1.85 -10.56
N GLY A 156 2.00 -1.02 -11.39
CA GLY A 156 3.01 -1.45 -12.33
C GLY A 156 3.83 -0.25 -12.81
N GLY A 157 4.94 -0.55 -13.48
CA GLY A 157 5.92 0.42 -13.94
C GLY A 157 7.32 -0.12 -13.68
N HIS A 158 8.09 0.57 -12.84
CA HIS A 158 9.38 0.07 -12.40
C HIS A 158 9.25 -1.20 -11.54
N GLU A 159 8.20 -1.27 -10.71
CA GLU A 159 7.84 -2.46 -9.94
C GLU A 159 6.39 -2.84 -10.22
N ALA A 160 6.15 -4.11 -10.59
CA ALA A 160 4.80 -4.66 -10.70
C ALA A 160 4.41 -5.39 -9.43
N GLY A 161 3.16 -5.20 -8.99
CA GLY A 161 2.67 -5.88 -7.79
C GLY A 161 1.39 -5.31 -7.23
N GLY A 162 1.11 -5.68 -5.99
CA GLY A 162 -0.04 -5.18 -5.25
C GLY A 162 0.24 -5.04 -3.77
N ARG A 163 -0.63 -4.31 -3.09
CA ARG A 163 -0.55 -4.03 -1.66
C ARG A 163 -1.93 -4.20 -1.03
N PHE A 164 -1.95 -4.75 0.16
CA PHE A 164 -3.13 -4.86 1.00
C PHE A 164 -2.77 -4.39 2.41
N GLY A 165 -3.66 -3.64 3.04
CA GLY A 165 -3.38 -3.11 4.36
C GLY A 165 -4.56 -2.45 5.03
N ILE A 166 -4.25 -1.76 6.10
CA ILE A 166 -5.16 -0.92 6.87
C ILE A 166 -4.92 0.55 6.56
N THR A 167 -5.95 1.33 6.73
CA THR A 167 -5.93 2.78 6.58
C THR A 167 -6.59 3.43 7.78
N TYR A 168 -6.02 4.55 8.26
CA TYR A 168 -6.52 5.29 9.41
C TYR A 168 -6.46 6.80 9.14
N LYS A 169 -7.59 7.48 9.26
CA LYS A 169 -7.72 8.94 9.14
C LYS A 169 -7.61 9.63 10.50
N PHE A 170 -6.93 10.78 10.52
CA PHE A 170 -6.78 11.61 11.72
C PHE A 170 -7.72 12.80 11.70
#